data_a684ed2adbe36a64fb00f01b5b21facf
#
_entry.id   a684ed2adbe36a64fb00f01b5b21facf
#
_cell.length_a   1.000
_cell.length_b   1.000
_cell.length_c   1.000
_cell.angle_alpha   90.00
_cell.angle_beta   90.00
_cell.angle_gamma   90.00
#
_symmetry.space_group_name_H-M   'P 1'
#
loop_
_entity.id
_entity.type
_entity.pdbx_description
1 polymer ?
#
loop_
_entity_poly.entity_id
_entity_poly.type
_entity_poly.pdbx_seq_one_letter_code
_entity_poly.pdbx_strand_id
1 'polypeptide(L)'
;MCDVLVALAPATATGRTLFAKNSDRPPDEAQVIEWSPPRVDSAPVRATHIDVDAHDGSTLGCVLSRPTWGWGAEHGVNEAGVAVGNTTVYTTLDPRGSAVGLTGMDLVRLALERSATASDAVDLIVRLIGRYGQGGSGHDPHHAPQGRPYWNSFLVADSASAFVIDTSGVEFAVETVVSTRAISNRTSISGFDEMHRHPRQPVERLVDPRLEASRRMLADTPVSVESVMRHLRSHDSCAEPGWSVCMHADDVQATTASMIVELAPNAASRVWALTGHPCANEYRELRVGSFVW
;
A
#
# COMPACT_ATOMS: atom_id res chain seq x y z
N MET A 1 9.95 -3.93 1.28
CA MET A 1 9.65 -3.74 -0.17
C MET A 1 8.19 -4.09 -0.40
N CYS A 2 7.56 -3.77 -1.51
CA CYS A 2 6.14 -4.06 -1.72
C CYS A 2 5.79 -3.98 -3.20
N ASP A 3 4.75 -4.70 -3.62
CA ASP A 3 4.15 -4.58 -4.94
C ASP A 3 2.65 -4.32 -4.78
N VAL A 4 2.14 -3.29 -5.45
CA VAL A 4 0.72 -2.91 -5.42
C VAL A 4 0.21 -2.80 -6.84
N LEU A 5 -1.01 -3.28 -7.09
CA LEU A 5 -1.61 -3.25 -8.41
C LEU A 5 -3.11 -2.94 -8.35
N VAL A 6 -3.61 -2.41 -9.45
CA VAL A 6 -5.02 -2.17 -9.68
C VAL A 6 -5.41 -2.52 -11.12
N ALA A 7 -6.59 -3.08 -11.28
CA ALA A 7 -7.29 -3.21 -12.56
C ALA A 7 -8.69 -2.63 -12.39
N LEU A 8 -9.00 -1.57 -13.16
CA LEU A 8 -10.34 -0.96 -13.14
C LEU A 8 -11.37 -1.87 -13.79
N ALA A 9 -12.62 -1.68 -13.43
CA ALA A 9 -13.76 -2.52 -13.80
C ALA A 9 -13.77 -3.01 -15.28
N PRO A 10 -13.52 -2.17 -16.31
CA PRO A 10 -13.55 -2.64 -17.69
C PRO A 10 -12.44 -3.65 -18.05
N ALA A 11 -11.35 -3.70 -17.28
CA ALA A 11 -10.22 -4.61 -17.52
C ALA A 11 -10.34 -5.93 -16.74
N THR A 12 -11.40 -6.11 -15.93
CA THR A 12 -11.54 -7.26 -15.03
C THR A 12 -12.61 -8.24 -15.50
N ALA A 13 -12.48 -9.51 -15.11
CA ALA A 13 -13.43 -10.56 -15.48
C ALA A 13 -14.82 -10.38 -14.87
N THR A 14 -14.92 -9.73 -13.71
CA THR A 14 -16.19 -9.54 -12.99
C THR A 14 -16.85 -8.19 -13.26
N GLY A 15 -16.18 -7.29 -13.99
CA GLY A 15 -16.63 -5.91 -14.14
C GLY A 15 -16.57 -5.10 -12.83
N ARG A 16 -15.71 -5.50 -11.89
CA ARG A 16 -15.45 -4.80 -10.62
C ARG A 16 -13.97 -4.48 -10.51
N THR A 17 -13.65 -3.33 -9.95
CA THR A 17 -12.25 -2.93 -9.76
C THR A 17 -11.53 -3.88 -8.80
N LEU A 18 -10.36 -4.36 -9.20
CA LEU A 18 -9.48 -5.19 -8.38
C LEU A 18 -8.30 -4.35 -7.89
N PHE A 19 -8.05 -4.38 -6.59
CA PHE A 19 -6.86 -3.84 -5.94
C PHE A 19 -6.12 -4.97 -5.24
N ALA A 20 -4.78 -4.98 -5.29
CA ALA A 20 -4.03 -6.00 -4.56
C ALA A 20 -2.64 -5.51 -4.13
N LYS A 21 -2.13 -6.07 -3.02
CA LYS A 21 -0.80 -5.77 -2.50
C LYS A 21 -0.15 -6.98 -1.83
N ASN A 22 1.14 -7.18 -2.12
CA ASN A 22 2.09 -7.88 -1.26
C ASN A 22 2.86 -6.86 -0.43
N SER A 23 2.97 -7.11 0.88
CA SER A 23 3.74 -6.30 1.82
C SER A 23 4.98 -7.04 2.27
N ASP A 24 6.15 -6.49 1.94
CA ASP A 24 7.43 -7.12 2.24
C ASP A 24 8.14 -6.37 3.37
N ARG A 25 8.49 -7.12 4.41
CA ARG A 25 9.07 -6.63 5.67
C ARG A 25 10.23 -7.55 6.08
N PRO A 26 11.02 -7.23 7.11
CA PRO A 26 11.89 -8.23 7.72
C PRO A 26 11.14 -9.53 8.00
N PRO A 27 11.73 -10.72 7.77
CA PRO A 27 10.99 -11.99 7.80
C PRO A 27 10.27 -12.31 9.12
N ASP A 28 10.79 -11.80 10.23
CA ASP A 28 10.26 -11.97 11.58
C ASP A 28 9.39 -10.79 12.05
N GLU A 29 9.18 -9.77 11.21
CA GLU A 29 8.25 -8.67 11.50
C GLU A 29 6.80 -9.09 11.21
N ALA A 30 6.08 -9.41 12.27
CA ALA A 30 4.70 -9.87 12.16
C ALA A 30 3.77 -8.74 11.67
N GLN A 31 2.92 -9.09 10.71
CA GLN A 31 1.75 -8.29 10.35
C GLN A 31 0.47 -8.95 10.83
N VAL A 32 -0.49 -8.13 11.20
CA VAL A 32 -1.85 -8.55 11.57
C VAL A 32 -2.85 -7.98 10.57
N ILE A 33 -3.87 -8.75 10.28
CA ILE A 33 -5.03 -8.28 9.53
C ILE A 33 -6.16 -8.13 10.54
N GLU A 34 -6.67 -6.92 10.68
CA GLU A 34 -7.65 -6.59 11.71
C GLU A 34 -8.79 -5.72 11.18
N TRP A 35 -9.91 -5.77 11.87
CA TRP A 35 -10.99 -4.81 11.71
C TRP A 35 -10.82 -3.64 12.68
N SER A 36 -10.64 -2.43 12.15
CA SER A 36 -10.71 -1.19 12.91
C SER A 36 -12.13 -0.64 12.80
N PRO A 37 -12.94 -0.65 13.87
CA PRO A 37 -14.32 -0.20 13.80
C PRO A 37 -14.41 1.32 13.60
N PRO A 38 -15.53 1.82 13.05
CA PRO A 38 -15.75 3.25 12.94
C PRO A 38 -15.82 3.90 14.34
N ARG A 39 -15.33 5.13 14.45
CA ARG A 39 -15.42 5.94 15.68
C ARG A 39 -16.31 7.15 15.44
N VAL A 40 -17.11 7.46 16.43
CA VAL A 40 -18.04 8.62 16.38
C VAL A 40 -17.39 9.90 16.90
N ASP A 41 -16.32 9.76 17.68
CA ASP A 41 -15.58 10.88 18.27
C ASP A 41 -14.54 11.46 17.33
N SER A 42 -14.37 12.76 17.41
CA SER A 42 -13.36 13.52 16.67
C SER A 42 -12.09 13.79 17.50
N ALA A 43 -11.75 12.93 18.45
CA ALA A 43 -10.56 13.12 19.28
C ALA A 43 -9.27 13.09 18.44
N PRO A 44 -8.22 13.84 18.83
CA PRO A 44 -6.90 13.72 18.25
C PRO A 44 -6.41 12.27 18.35
N VAL A 45 -5.64 11.84 17.34
CA VAL A 45 -5.13 10.47 17.25
C VAL A 45 -3.61 10.48 17.41
N ARG A 46 -3.09 9.64 18.31
CA ARG A 46 -1.66 9.34 18.35
C ARG A 46 -1.34 8.38 17.19
N ALA A 47 -0.76 8.90 16.12
CA ALA A 47 -0.18 8.11 15.05
C ALA A 47 1.16 7.48 15.51
N THR A 48 1.91 6.85 14.63
CA THR A 48 3.13 6.13 15.02
C THR A 48 4.12 7.02 15.78
N HIS A 49 4.34 8.25 15.32
CA HIS A 49 5.36 9.13 15.91
C HIS A 49 4.82 10.49 16.37
N ILE A 50 3.70 10.96 15.86
CA ILE A 50 3.14 12.29 16.15
C ILE A 50 1.66 12.21 16.45
N ASP A 51 1.12 13.28 17.06
CA ASP A 51 -0.31 13.46 17.21
C ASP A 51 -0.90 14.13 15.97
N VAL A 52 -2.07 13.65 15.54
CA VAL A 52 -2.83 14.16 14.40
C VAL A 52 -4.13 14.75 14.93
N ASP A 53 -4.48 15.94 14.46
CA ASP A 53 -5.70 16.61 14.88
C ASP A 53 -6.95 15.76 14.64
N ALA A 54 -7.94 16.08 15.46
CA ALA A 54 -9.29 15.52 15.35
C ALA A 54 -9.80 15.63 13.91
N HIS A 55 -10.62 14.66 13.52
CA HIS A 55 -11.36 14.68 12.27
C HIS A 55 -12.79 15.18 12.53
N ASP A 56 -13.28 16.07 11.66
CA ASP A 56 -14.67 16.50 11.72
C ASP A 56 -15.59 15.35 11.23
N GLY A 57 -16.35 14.79 12.15
CA GLY A 57 -17.26 13.68 11.90
C GLY A 57 -16.74 12.31 12.35
N SER A 58 -17.51 11.28 12.04
CA SER A 58 -17.13 9.88 12.33
C SER A 58 -16.08 9.35 11.35
N THR A 59 -15.24 8.42 11.84
CA THR A 59 -14.35 7.67 10.96
C THR A 59 -15.08 6.48 10.35
N LEU A 60 -14.55 5.95 9.24
CA LEU A 60 -15.03 4.73 8.60
C LEU A 60 -14.39 3.49 9.22
N GLY A 61 -15.13 2.39 9.23
CA GLY A 61 -14.59 1.09 9.58
C GLY A 61 -13.68 0.55 8.48
N CYS A 62 -12.55 -0.08 8.86
CA CYS A 62 -11.51 -0.51 7.93
C CYS A 62 -11.02 -1.92 8.21
N VAL A 63 -10.78 -2.71 7.17
CA VAL A 63 -9.90 -3.88 7.21
C VAL A 63 -8.49 -3.40 6.95
N LEU A 64 -7.59 -3.59 7.91
CA LEU A 64 -6.21 -3.11 7.85
C LEU A 64 -5.23 -4.28 7.89
N SER A 65 -4.17 -4.22 7.09
CA SER A 65 -2.95 -5.01 7.26
C SER A 65 -1.87 -4.09 7.82
N ARG A 66 -1.42 -4.35 9.04
CA ARG A 66 -0.45 -3.48 9.71
C ARG A 66 0.63 -4.27 10.44
N PRO A 67 1.85 -3.73 10.56
CA PRO A 67 2.86 -4.27 11.45
C PRO A 67 2.42 -4.10 12.92
N THR A 68 2.74 -5.07 13.75
CA THR A 68 2.29 -5.10 15.16
C THR A 68 2.84 -3.96 16.01
N TRP A 69 4.00 -3.41 15.65
CA TRP A 69 4.68 -2.34 16.39
C TRP A 69 4.16 -0.92 16.08
N GLY A 70 3.51 -0.72 14.92
CA GLY A 70 3.07 0.60 14.45
C GLY A 70 1.57 0.82 14.56
N TRP A 71 1.14 2.08 14.59
CA TRP A 71 -0.28 2.44 14.52
C TRP A 71 -0.83 2.38 13.09
N GLY A 72 -0.03 2.78 12.11
CA GLY A 72 -0.40 2.84 10.70
C GLY A 72 -0.61 1.47 10.06
N ALA A 73 -1.06 1.45 8.81
CA ALA A 73 -1.29 0.24 8.02
C ALA A 73 -0.52 0.27 6.70
N GLU A 74 0.01 -0.88 6.28
CA GLU A 74 0.66 -1.06 4.97
C GLU A 74 -0.34 -0.98 3.82
N HIS A 75 -1.55 -1.48 4.05
CA HIS A 75 -2.67 -1.44 3.14
C HIS A 75 -3.97 -1.80 3.84
N GLY A 76 -5.06 -1.55 3.17
CA GLY A 76 -6.38 -1.89 3.65
C GLY A 76 -7.50 -1.45 2.72
N VAL A 77 -8.73 -1.67 3.18
CA VAL A 77 -9.96 -1.20 2.54
C VAL A 77 -10.95 -0.77 3.61
N ASN A 78 -11.68 0.30 3.35
CA ASN A 78 -12.74 0.78 4.25
C ASN A 78 -14.14 0.32 3.82
N GLU A 79 -15.12 0.56 4.68
CA GLU A 79 -16.52 0.17 4.46
C GLU A 79 -17.19 0.97 3.32
N ALA A 80 -16.64 2.12 2.92
CA ALA A 80 -17.09 2.87 1.75
C ALA A 80 -16.53 2.32 0.43
N GLY A 81 -15.64 1.31 0.47
CA GLY A 81 -15.04 0.70 -0.70
C GLY A 81 -13.84 1.46 -1.25
N VAL A 82 -13.10 2.19 -0.41
CA VAL A 82 -11.79 2.77 -0.77
C VAL A 82 -10.68 1.84 -0.31
N ALA A 83 -9.79 1.45 -1.21
CA ALA A 83 -8.58 0.68 -0.93
C ALA A 83 -7.33 1.56 -1.10
N VAL A 84 -6.38 1.44 -0.17
CA VAL A 84 -5.11 2.20 -0.18
C VAL A 84 -3.97 1.27 0.20
N GLY A 85 -2.85 1.40 -0.52
CA GLY A 85 -1.60 0.75 -0.16
C GLY A 85 -0.40 1.62 -0.53
N ASN A 86 0.67 1.53 0.25
CA ASN A 86 1.90 2.26 -0.01
C ASN A 86 3.04 1.34 -0.42
N THR A 87 4.08 1.92 -0.98
CA THR A 87 5.39 1.30 -1.17
C THR A 87 6.48 2.25 -0.71
N THR A 88 7.56 1.70 -0.15
CA THR A 88 8.77 2.48 0.15
C THR A 88 9.45 2.94 -1.13
N VAL A 89 9.77 4.23 -1.23
CA VAL A 89 10.60 4.77 -2.31
C VAL A 89 11.75 5.60 -1.75
N TYR A 90 12.86 5.61 -2.47
CA TYR A 90 14.01 6.46 -2.21
C TYR A 90 14.22 7.39 -3.39
N THR A 91 14.43 8.68 -3.10
CA THR A 91 14.64 9.71 -4.10
C THR A 91 16.00 10.39 -3.89
N THR A 92 16.32 11.38 -4.70
CA THR A 92 17.52 12.23 -4.50
C THR A 92 17.51 12.97 -3.16
N LEU A 93 16.32 13.25 -2.62
CA LEU A 93 16.15 13.78 -1.27
C LEU A 93 16.30 12.66 -0.24
N ASP A 94 17.32 12.75 0.61
CA ASP A 94 17.58 11.74 1.65
C ASP A 94 16.55 11.86 2.81
N PRO A 95 15.71 10.84 3.06
CA PRO A 95 14.72 10.89 4.13
C PRO A 95 15.33 10.90 5.55
N ARG A 96 16.59 10.50 5.72
CA ARG A 96 17.25 10.47 7.04
C ARG A 96 17.41 11.83 7.70
N GLY A 97 17.38 12.89 6.89
CA GLY A 97 17.41 14.28 7.37
C GLY A 97 16.03 14.88 7.64
N SER A 98 14.95 14.15 7.41
CA SER A 98 13.60 14.66 7.63
C SER A 98 13.27 14.81 9.11
N ALA A 99 12.46 15.81 9.43
CA ALA A 99 11.83 15.91 10.74
C ALA A 99 10.88 14.72 10.96
N VAL A 100 10.60 14.40 12.21
CA VAL A 100 9.57 13.42 12.57
C VAL A 100 8.21 13.92 12.08
N GLY A 101 7.50 13.09 11.36
CA GLY A 101 6.22 13.37 10.73
C GLY A 101 5.35 12.11 10.65
N LEU A 102 4.46 12.05 9.66
CA LEU A 102 3.66 10.86 9.37
C LEU A 102 4.48 9.84 8.58
N THR A 103 4.39 8.58 8.97
CA THR A 103 4.86 7.48 8.12
C THR A 103 3.89 7.26 6.97
N GLY A 104 4.33 6.59 5.89
CA GLY A 104 3.41 6.18 4.82
C GLY A 104 2.27 5.29 5.33
N MET A 105 2.55 4.46 6.32
CA MET A 105 1.56 3.61 6.97
C MET A 105 0.50 4.41 7.74
N ASP A 106 0.90 5.51 8.41
CA ASP A 106 -0.05 6.42 9.07
C ASP A 106 -0.95 7.10 8.04
N LEU A 107 -0.38 7.54 6.91
CA LEU A 107 -1.13 8.15 5.81
C LEU A 107 -2.14 7.17 5.19
N VAL A 108 -1.78 5.91 4.99
CA VAL A 108 -2.70 4.85 4.53
C VAL A 108 -3.88 4.71 5.49
N ARG A 109 -3.63 4.54 6.79
CA ARG A 109 -4.70 4.37 7.78
C ARG A 109 -5.60 5.60 7.89
N LEU A 110 -5.02 6.80 7.95
CA LEU A 110 -5.78 8.05 8.00
C LEU A 110 -6.66 8.23 6.76
N ALA A 111 -6.15 7.90 5.57
CA ALA A 111 -6.91 7.96 4.33
C ALA A 111 -8.09 6.98 4.35
N LEU A 112 -7.88 5.74 4.80
CA LEU A 112 -8.94 4.75 4.93
C LEU A 112 -10.01 5.16 5.97
N GLU A 113 -9.58 5.66 7.12
CA GLU A 113 -10.50 6.06 8.19
C GLU A 113 -11.34 7.31 7.85
N ARG A 114 -10.89 8.17 6.89
CA ARG A 114 -11.43 9.54 6.72
C ARG A 114 -11.90 9.85 5.29
N SER A 115 -11.90 8.90 4.36
CA SER A 115 -12.23 9.18 2.96
C SER A 115 -13.29 8.23 2.42
N ALA A 116 -14.33 8.76 1.81
CA ALA A 116 -15.43 8.00 1.24
C ALA A 116 -15.21 7.66 -0.25
N THR A 117 -14.28 8.34 -0.93
CA THR A 117 -13.90 8.09 -2.33
C THR A 117 -12.39 8.05 -2.49
N ALA A 118 -11.91 7.46 -3.59
CA ALA A 118 -10.48 7.46 -3.91
C ALA A 118 -9.93 8.89 -4.10
N SER A 119 -10.71 9.80 -4.68
CA SER A 119 -10.33 11.20 -4.82
C SER A 119 -10.17 11.89 -3.48
N ASP A 120 -11.11 11.71 -2.54
CA ASP A 120 -11.00 12.28 -1.19
C ASP A 120 -9.76 11.76 -0.45
N ALA A 121 -9.41 10.47 -0.67
CA ALA A 121 -8.24 9.85 -0.07
C ALA A 121 -6.93 10.47 -0.62
N VAL A 122 -6.85 10.73 -1.92
CA VAL A 122 -5.71 11.43 -2.56
C VAL A 122 -5.57 12.83 -1.96
N ASP A 123 -6.64 13.62 -1.94
CA ASP A 123 -6.64 14.98 -1.41
C ASP A 123 -6.25 15.02 0.08
N LEU A 124 -6.70 14.03 0.84
CA LEU A 124 -6.34 13.91 2.25
C LEU A 124 -4.87 13.58 2.44
N ILE A 125 -4.33 12.59 1.72
CA ILE A 125 -2.91 12.21 1.79
C ILE A 125 -2.04 13.43 1.49
N VAL A 126 -2.29 14.14 0.40
CA VAL A 126 -1.54 15.33 0.00
C VAL A 126 -1.61 16.44 1.05
N ARG A 127 -2.81 16.72 1.58
CA ARG A 127 -3.00 17.71 2.66
C ARG A 127 -2.24 17.35 3.94
N LEU A 128 -2.27 16.07 4.33
CA LEU A 128 -1.57 15.60 5.52
C LEU A 128 -0.05 15.67 5.36
N ILE A 129 0.47 15.34 4.18
CA ILE A 129 1.90 15.51 3.84
C ILE A 129 2.29 17.00 3.96
N GLY A 130 1.50 17.90 3.40
CA GLY A 130 1.76 19.35 3.48
C GLY A 130 1.70 19.89 4.91
N ARG A 131 0.83 19.34 5.76
CA ARG A 131 0.63 19.81 7.14
C ARG A 131 1.62 19.23 8.15
N TYR A 132 1.87 17.94 8.10
CA TYR A 132 2.64 17.21 9.12
C TYR A 132 3.99 16.71 8.60
N GLY A 133 4.23 16.78 7.29
CA GLY A 133 5.40 16.19 6.66
C GLY A 133 5.36 14.65 6.65
N GLN A 134 6.31 14.07 5.95
CA GLN A 134 6.64 12.65 6.03
C GLN A 134 7.93 12.48 6.82
N GLY A 135 8.00 11.49 7.73
CA GLY A 135 9.23 11.23 8.49
C GLY A 135 8.99 10.30 9.68
N GLY A 136 10.08 10.02 10.38
CA GLY A 136 10.09 8.98 11.41
C GLY A 136 10.34 7.60 10.83
N SER A 137 10.75 6.64 11.66
CA SER A 137 11.04 5.28 11.22
C SER A 137 9.77 4.56 10.75
N GLY A 138 9.81 4.00 9.56
CA GLY A 138 8.80 3.08 9.09
C GLY A 138 9.17 1.61 9.30
N HIS A 139 10.09 1.33 10.22
CA HIS A 139 10.55 -0.01 10.60
C HIS A 139 10.50 -0.17 12.12
N ASP A 140 10.27 -1.40 12.55
CA ASP A 140 10.36 -1.79 13.96
C ASP A 140 11.71 -1.31 14.55
N PRO A 141 11.70 -0.64 15.71
CA PRO A 141 12.95 -0.29 16.42
C PRO A 141 13.88 -1.46 16.68
N HIS A 142 13.37 -2.70 16.78
CA HIS A 142 14.17 -3.91 16.89
C HIS A 142 15.03 -4.15 15.64
N HIS A 143 14.46 -3.91 14.43
CA HIS A 143 15.16 -4.09 13.15
C HIS A 143 15.91 -2.84 12.70
N ALA A 144 15.51 -1.68 13.18
CA ALA A 144 16.11 -0.40 12.82
C ALA A 144 16.27 0.51 14.06
N PRO A 145 17.18 0.19 15.00
CA PRO A 145 17.33 0.93 16.27
C PRO A 145 17.68 2.41 16.06
N GLN A 146 18.30 2.77 14.94
CA GLN A 146 18.62 4.17 14.60
C GLN A 146 17.52 4.86 13.79
N GLY A 147 16.40 4.14 13.55
CA GLY A 147 15.35 4.58 12.64
C GLY A 147 15.70 4.40 11.17
N ARG A 148 14.69 4.13 10.35
CA ARG A 148 14.82 4.04 8.89
C ARG A 148 13.63 4.72 8.24
N PRO A 149 13.68 6.06 8.08
CA PRO A 149 12.68 6.80 7.34
C PRO A 149 12.78 6.52 5.84
N TYR A 150 11.67 6.71 5.12
CA TYR A 150 11.59 6.59 3.67
C TYR A 150 10.44 7.45 3.13
N TRP A 151 10.50 7.77 1.86
CA TRP A 151 9.36 8.37 1.15
C TRP A 151 8.41 7.28 0.64
N ASN A 152 7.28 7.68 0.13
CA ASN A 152 6.24 6.75 -0.26
C ASN A 152 5.75 6.98 -1.68
N SER A 153 5.37 5.89 -2.34
CA SER A 153 4.41 5.88 -3.42
C SER A 153 3.14 5.22 -2.93
N PHE A 154 1.98 5.75 -3.30
CA PHE A 154 0.68 5.21 -2.92
C PHE A 154 -0.10 4.82 -4.15
N LEU A 155 -0.90 3.75 -4.03
CA LEU A 155 -1.95 3.41 -4.96
C LEU A 155 -3.27 3.44 -4.20
N VAL A 156 -4.20 4.25 -4.69
CA VAL A 156 -5.51 4.50 -4.10
C VAL A 156 -6.56 4.12 -5.13
N ALA A 157 -7.60 3.38 -4.73
CA ALA A 157 -8.66 2.95 -5.63
C ALA A 157 -10.02 2.89 -4.93
N ASP A 158 -11.07 3.15 -5.69
CA ASP A 158 -12.45 2.78 -5.37
C ASP A 158 -13.06 1.98 -6.54
N SER A 159 -14.37 1.76 -6.52
CA SER A 159 -15.04 1.01 -7.57
C SER A 159 -15.01 1.67 -8.95
N ALA A 160 -14.76 2.99 -9.04
CA ALA A 160 -14.87 3.79 -10.24
C ALA A 160 -13.53 4.37 -10.73
N SER A 161 -12.59 4.63 -9.83
CA SER A 161 -11.36 5.36 -10.12
C SER A 161 -10.17 4.82 -9.34
N ALA A 162 -8.98 5.08 -9.86
CA ALA A 162 -7.73 4.80 -9.15
C ALA A 162 -6.67 5.87 -9.45
N PHE A 163 -5.76 6.07 -8.50
CA PHE A 163 -4.71 7.07 -8.57
C PHE A 163 -3.40 6.52 -8.03
N VAL A 164 -2.30 6.98 -8.61
CA VAL A 164 -0.95 6.82 -8.03
C VAL A 164 -0.49 8.16 -7.50
N ILE A 165 0.15 8.16 -6.33
CA ILE A 165 0.81 9.33 -5.75
C ILE A 165 2.27 8.95 -5.52
N ASP A 166 3.20 9.61 -6.21
CA ASP A 166 4.64 9.52 -5.92
C ASP A 166 5.08 10.71 -5.07
N THR A 167 5.94 10.48 -4.07
CA THR A 167 6.36 11.54 -3.16
C THR A 167 7.88 11.63 -2.98
N SER A 168 8.38 12.84 -2.70
CA SER A 168 9.76 13.14 -2.30
C SER A 168 9.73 14.28 -1.27
N GLY A 169 9.80 13.94 0.02
CA GLY A 169 9.56 14.92 1.08
C GLY A 169 8.11 15.40 1.07
N VAL A 170 7.93 16.71 0.84
CA VAL A 170 6.61 17.34 0.69
C VAL A 170 6.19 17.52 -0.78
N GLU A 171 7.10 17.28 -1.70
CA GLU A 171 6.79 17.28 -3.13
C GLU A 171 6.07 16.00 -3.53
N PHE A 172 5.14 16.11 -4.46
CA PHE A 172 4.35 14.97 -4.93
C PHE A 172 3.91 15.16 -6.39
N ALA A 173 3.60 14.03 -7.02
CA ALA A 173 2.84 13.99 -8.26
C ALA A 173 1.67 13.01 -8.11
N VAL A 174 0.59 13.27 -8.84
CA VAL A 174 -0.60 12.41 -8.89
C VAL A 174 -0.87 12.01 -10.34
N GLU A 175 -1.07 10.71 -10.56
CA GLU A 175 -1.46 10.14 -11.85
C GLU A 175 -2.84 9.49 -11.71
N THR A 176 -3.76 9.83 -12.64
CA THR A 176 -5.04 9.12 -12.76
C THR A 176 -4.85 7.83 -13.57
N VAL A 177 -5.26 6.70 -13.02
CA VAL A 177 -5.19 5.41 -13.70
C VAL A 177 -6.32 5.29 -14.71
N VAL A 178 -6.00 4.91 -15.96
CA VAL A 178 -7.01 4.79 -17.04
C VAL A 178 -7.61 3.38 -17.10
N SER A 179 -6.83 2.34 -16.86
CA SER A 179 -7.28 0.94 -16.97
C SER A 179 -6.63 0.04 -15.92
N THR A 180 -5.33 -0.17 -16.04
CA THR A 180 -4.54 -0.99 -15.10
C THR A 180 -3.26 -0.25 -14.68
N ARG A 181 -2.78 -0.50 -13.48
CA ARG A 181 -1.53 0.09 -12.98
C ARG A 181 -0.89 -0.80 -11.92
N ALA A 182 0.44 -0.87 -11.96
CA ALA A 182 1.24 -1.44 -10.88
C ALA A 182 2.27 -0.41 -10.41
N ILE A 183 2.55 -0.39 -9.11
CA ILE A 183 3.65 0.35 -8.48
C ILE A 183 4.49 -0.62 -7.65
N SER A 184 5.75 -0.27 -7.47
CA SER A 184 6.70 -1.00 -6.63
C SER A 184 7.62 0.00 -5.92
N ASN A 185 8.81 -0.39 -5.49
CA ASN A 185 9.69 0.41 -4.66
C ASN A 185 10.54 1.42 -5.44
N ARG A 186 9.90 2.18 -6.33
CA ARG A 186 10.47 3.32 -7.04
C ARG A 186 9.37 4.31 -7.41
N THR A 187 9.73 5.55 -7.62
CA THR A 187 8.87 6.52 -8.31
C THR A 187 8.62 6.08 -9.75
N SER A 188 7.45 6.32 -10.30
CA SER A 188 7.04 5.78 -11.59
C SER A 188 6.13 6.70 -12.40
N ILE A 189 5.75 7.86 -11.87
CA ILE A 189 5.03 8.90 -12.61
C ILE A 189 6.03 9.66 -13.47
N SER A 190 5.77 9.71 -14.78
CA SER A 190 6.64 10.42 -15.73
C SER A 190 6.80 11.89 -15.36
N GLY A 191 8.00 12.43 -15.56
CA GLY A 191 8.38 13.77 -15.12
C GLY A 191 8.82 13.83 -13.66
N PHE A 192 8.06 13.19 -12.76
CA PHE A 192 8.44 13.11 -11.35
C PHE A 192 9.59 12.11 -11.13
N ASP A 193 9.51 10.94 -11.76
CA ASP A 193 10.59 9.94 -11.67
C ASP A 193 11.91 10.47 -12.23
N GLU A 194 11.90 11.12 -13.40
CA GLU A 194 13.11 11.72 -14.00
C GLU A 194 13.75 12.78 -13.10
N MET A 195 12.94 13.51 -12.35
CA MET A 195 13.42 14.61 -11.47
C MET A 195 13.94 14.07 -10.12
N HIS A 196 13.31 13.04 -9.58
CA HIS A 196 13.53 12.61 -8.20
C HIS A 196 14.21 11.24 -8.04
N ARG A 197 14.36 10.45 -9.11
CA ARG A 197 14.93 9.10 -9.05
C ARG A 197 16.28 9.07 -8.34
N HIS A 198 16.42 8.18 -7.37
CA HIS A 198 17.68 7.98 -6.66
C HIS A 198 18.73 7.31 -7.57
N PRO A 199 19.87 7.97 -7.86
CA PRO A 199 20.79 7.51 -8.91
C PRO A 199 21.56 6.24 -8.57
N ARG A 200 21.55 5.80 -7.30
CA ARG A 200 22.30 4.62 -6.81
C ARG A 200 21.39 3.52 -6.27
N GLN A 201 20.08 3.69 -6.32
CA GLN A 201 19.16 2.61 -5.96
C GLN A 201 19.20 1.54 -7.06
N PRO A 202 19.45 0.26 -6.73
CA PRO A 202 19.57 -0.80 -7.73
C PRO A 202 18.19 -1.29 -8.21
N VAL A 203 17.38 -0.35 -8.78
CA VAL A 203 16.01 -0.62 -9.20
C VAL A 203 15.94 -1.66 -10.31
N GLU A 204 16.88 -1.64 -11.24
CA GLU A 204 16.95 -2.56 -12.38
C GLU A 204 17.09 -4.03 -11.94
N ARG A 205 17.66 -4.28 -10.76
CA ARG A 205 17.85 -5.63 -10.22
C ARG A 205 16.77 -6.03 -9.24
N LEU A 206 16.36 -5.11 -8.36
CA LEU A 206 15.54 -5.44 -7.18
C LEU A 206 14.07 -5.03 -7.33
N VAL A 207 13.75 -4.11 -8.23
CA VAL A 207 12.42 -3.50 -8.35
C VAL A 207 11.80 -3.75 -9.73
N ASP A 208 12.50 -3.35 -10.79
CA ASP A 208 11.96 -3.37 -12.15
C ASP A 208 11.51 -4.76 -12.62
N PRO A 209 12.18 -5.89 -12.32
CA PRO A 209 11.71 -7.22 -12.68
C PRO A 209 10.33 -7.55 -12.10
N ARG A 210 10.06 -7.17 -10.85
CA ARG A 210 8.77 -7.37 -10.17
C ARG A 210 7.69 -6.47 -10.75
N LEU A 211 8.02 -5.19 -10.95
CA LEU A 211 7.12 -4.23 -11.56
C LEU A 211 6.73 -4.65 -12.99
N GLU A 212 7.68 -5.14 -13.77
CA GLU A 212 7.44 -5.62 -15.12
C GLU A 212 6.60 -6.91 -15.14
N ALA A 213 6.83 -7.82 -14.21
CA ALA A 213 5.98 -9.00 -14.05
C ALA A 213 4.53 -8.62 -13.73
N SER A 214 4.33 -7.63 -12.85
CA SER A 214 2.99 -7.11 -12.54
C SER A 214 2.33 -6.45 -13.76
N ARG A 215 3.08 -5.68 -14.53
CA ARG A 215 2.59 -5.09 -15.80
C ARG A 215 2.19 -6.14 -16.82
N ARG A 216 3.00 -7.20 -16.99
CA ARG A 216 2.66 -8.32 -17.90
C ARG A 216 1.39 -9.05 -17.48
N MET A 217 1.24 -9.34 -16.18
CA MET A 217 0.03 -9.96 -15.66
C MET A 217 -1.21 -9.08 -15.90
N LEU A 218 -1.09 -7.78 -15.67
CA LEU A 218 -2.18 -6.82 -15.90
C LEU A 218 -2.52 -6.59 -17.38
N ALA A 219 -1.60 -6.86 -18.29
CA ALA A 219 -1.84 -6.79 -19.73
C ALA A 219 -2.65 -8.00 -20.26
N ASP A 220 -2.64 -9.13 -19.54
CA ASP A 220 -3.43 -10.33 -19.87
C ASP A 220 -4.86 -10.16 -19.33
N THR A 221 -5.66 -9.44 -20.09
CA THR A 221 -7.06 -9.13 -19.75
C THR A 221 -8.03 -10.19 -20.32
N PRO A 222 -9.15 -10.47 -19.63
CA PRO A 222 -9.64 -9.83 -18.41
C PRO A 222 -8.93 -10.35 -17.15
N VAL A 223 -8.49 -9.42 -16.28
CA VAL A 223 -7.86 -9.73 -15.00
C VAL A 223 -8.88 -10.35 -14.05
N SER A 224 -8.54 -11.47 -13.41
CA SER A 224 -9.40 -12.14 -12.42
C SER A 224 -8.73 -12.21 -11.05
N VAL A 225 -9.52 -12.47 -10.01
CA VAL A 225 -9.01 -12.71 -8.64
C VAL A 225 -8.00 -13.85 -8.65
N GLU A 226 -8.27 -14.92 -9.41
CA GLU A 226 -7.39 -16.10 -9.52
C GLU A 226 -6.07 -15.77 -10.22
N SER A 227 -6.08 -14.93 -11.28
CA SER A 227 -4.85 -14.49 -11.94
C SER A 227 -4.00 -13.61 -11.02
N VAL A 228 -4.64 -12.73 -10.25
CA VAL A 228 -3.98 -11.92 -9.22
C VAL A 228 -3.41 -12.80 -8.10
N MET A 229 -4.16 -13.75 -7.56
CA MET A 229 -3.66 -14.69 -6.53
C MET A 229 -2.43 -15.47 -7.01
N ARG A 230 -2.46 -15.97 -8.25
CA ARG A 230 -1.33 -16.67 -8.87
C ARG A 230 -0.11 -15.76 -9.00
N HIS A 231 -0.32 -14.53 -9.44
CA HIS A 231 0.73 -13.54 -9.57
C HIS A 231 1.39 -13.18 -8.23
N LEU A 232 0.58 -12.92 -7.19
CA LEU A 232 1.10 -12.59 -5.86
C LEU A 232 1.86 -13.75 -5.19
N ARG A 233 1.66 -15.00 -5.66
CA ARG A 233 2.40 -16.20 -5.25
C ARG A 233 3.65 -16.48 -6.09
N SER A 234 3.88 -15.70 -7.17
CA SER A 234 4.92 -16.01 -8.17
C SER A 234 6.33 -15.65 -7.68
N HIS A 235 7.27 -16.51 -8.07
CA HIS A 235 8.71 -16.31 -7.91
C HIS A 235 9.44 -16.08 -9.25
N ASP A 236 8.71 -15.95 -10.37
CA ASP A 236 9.27 -15.95 -11.72
C ASP A 236 9.93 -14.63 -12.15
N SER A 237 9.83 -13.60 -11.32
CA SER A 237 10.23 -12.22 -11.65
C SER A 237 11.50 -11.78 -10.94
N CYS A 238 12.40 -12.69 -10.58
CA CYS A 238 13.60 -12.28 -9.87
C CYS A 238 14.83 -12.18 -10.80
N ALA A 239 15.46 -11.00 -10.80
CA ALA A 239 16.81 -10.82 -11.32
C ALA A 239 17.86 -11.21 -10.26
N GLU A 240 17.50 -11.11 -8.99
CA GLU A 240 18.30 -11.56 -7.84
C GLU A 240 17.51 -12.65 -7.08
N PRO A 241 18.15 -13.70 -6.60
CA PRO A 241 17.48 -14.76 -5.85
C PRO A 241 16.63 -14.23 -4.69
N GLY A 242 15.38 -14.68 -4.63
CA GLY A 242 14.43 -14.29 -3.59
C GLY A 242 13.75 -12.93 -3.77
N TRP A 243 14.22 -12.05 -4.67
CA TRP A 243 13.65 -10.72 -4.94
C TRP A 243 12.53 -10.79 -5.97
N SER A 244 11.54 -11.61 -5.73
CA SER A 244 10.36 -11.84 -6.57
C SER A 244 9.11 -11.17 -6.01
N VAL A 245 7.99 -11.26 -6.72
CA VAL A 245 6.68 -10.72 -6.27
C VAL A 245 6.27 -11.35 -4.94
N CYS A 246 6.37 -12.69 -4.80
CA CYS A 246 6.35 -13.35 -3.50
C CYS A 246 7.79 -13.39 -2.99
N MET A 247 8.14 -12.45 -2.12
CA MET A 247 9.53 -12.21 -1.73
C MET A 247 10.04 -13.20 -0.68
N HIS A 248 11.28 -13.69 -0.92
CA HIS A 248 12.03 -14.58 -0.04
C HIS A 248 13.53 -14.24 -0.08
N ALA A 249 13.87 -12.98 0.16
CA ALA A 249 15.26 -12.50 0.11
C ALA A 249 15.99 -12.76 1.44
N ASP A 250 16.20 -14.03 1.74
CA ASP A 250 16.87 -14.54 2.95
C ASP A 250 16.40 -13.83 4.23
N ASP A 251 17.35 -13.40 5.09
CA ASP A 251 17.05 -12.68 6.34
C ASP A 251 16.78 -11.17 6.13
N VAL A 252 16.69 -10.70 4.89
CA VAL A 252 16.58 -9.26 4.58
C VAL A 252 15.14 -8.81 4.43
N GLN A 253 14.38 -9.52 3.58
CA GLN A 253 13.00 -9.15 3.23
C GLN A 253 12.20 -10.40 2.86
N ALA A 254 10.96 -10.43 3.32
CA ALA A 254 9.99 -11.46 2.95
C ALA A 254 8.59 -10.86 2.81
N THR A 255 7.75 -11.44 1.97
CA THR A 255 6.32 -11.09 1.97
C THR A 255 5.70 -11.58 3.27
N THR A 256 5.25 -10.67 4.12
CA THR A 256 4.70 -10.97 5.45
C THR A 256 3.19 -10.80 5.54
N ALA A 257 2.57 -10.20 4.52
CA ALA A 257 1.11 -10.15 4.34
C ALA A 257 0.75 -9.91 2.88
N SER A 258 -0.43 -10.37 2.49
CA SER A 258 -1.00 -10.15 1.17
C SER A 258 -2.50 -9.93 1.24
N MET A 259 -3.02 -9.04 0.39
CA MET A 259 -4.45 -8.73 0.31
C MET A 259 -4.88 -8.48 -1.13
N ILE A 260 -6.07 -8.97 -1.47
CA ILE A 260 -6.77 -8.71 -2.73
C ILE A 260 -8.15 -8.18 -2.37
N VAL A 261 -8.59 -7.12 -3.02
CA VAL A 261 -9.89 -6.49 -2.81
C VAL A 261 -10.62 -6.38 -4.13
N GLU A 262 -11.83 -6.89 -4.17
CA GLU A 262 -12.78 -6.65 -5.26
C GLU A 262 -13.75 -5.55 -4.82
N LEU A 263 -13.56 -4.37 -5.37
CA LEU A 263 -14.31 -3.15 -5.05
C LEU A 263 -15.59 -3.12 -5.89
N ALA A 264 -16.73 -3.02 -5.23
CA ALA A 264 -18.03 -3.03 -5.88
C ALA A 264 -18.77 -1.70 -5.66
N PRO A 265 -19.40 -1.11 -6.69
CA PRO A 265 -20.27 0.04 -6.50
C PRO A 265 -21.50 -0.38 -5.70
N ASN A 266 -21.86 0.38 -4.66
CA ASN A 266 -23.07 0.19 -3.85
C ASN A 266 -23.22 -1.19 -3.19
N ALA A 267 -22.14 -1.92 -2.98
CA ALA A 267 -22.12 -3.21 -2.31
C ALA A 267 -20.84 -3.35 -1.46
N ALA A 268 -20.90 -4.23 -0.47
CA ALA A 268 -19.71 -4.53 0.34
C ALA A 268 -18.59 -5.11 -0.54
N SER A 269 -17.37 -4.61 -0.36
CA SER A 269 -16.18 -5.14 -1.01
C SER A 269 -15.90 -6.57 -0.53
N ARG A 270 -15.42 -7.41 -1.43
CA ARG A 270 -14.89 -8.74 -1.08
C ARG A 270 -13.38 -8.62 -0.88
N VAL A 271 -12.90 -9.23 0.19
CA VAL A 271 -11.48 -9.15 0.58
C VAL A 271 -10.94 -10.55 0.75
N TRP A 272 -9.83 -10.86 0.13
CA TRP A 272 -9.03 -12.06 0.37
C TRP A 272 -7.71 -11.63 0.96
N ALA A 273 -7.37 -12.16 2.12
CA ALA A 273 -6.16 -11.78 2.82
C ALA A 273 -5.47 -12.96 3.49
N LEU A 274 -4.17 -12.82 3.71
CA LEU A 274 -3.34 -13.75 4.46
C LEU A 274 -2.19 -13.02 5.15
N THR A 275 -1.68 -13.61 6.21
CA THR A 275 -0.40 -13.25 6.82
C THR A 275 0.67 -14.29 6.44
N GLY A 276 1.92 -13.86 6.32
CA GLY A 276 3.03 -14.68 5.82
C GLY A 276 3.12 -14.73 4.30
N HIS A 277 3.84 -15.74 3.79
CA HIS A 277 4.11 -15.88 2.36
C HIS A 277 2.90 -16.36 1.57
N PRO A 278 2.47 -15.67 0.50
CA PRO A 278 1.35 -16.12 -0.34
C PRO A 278 1.54 -17.51 -0.96
N CYS A 279 2.78 -17.89 -1.29
CA CYS A 279 3.08 -19.22 -1.84
C CYS A 279 2.90 -20.38 -0.85
N ALA A 280 2.95 -20.11 0.45
CA ALA A 280 2.88 -21.11 1.53
C ALA A 280 1.59 -21.05 2.35
N ASN A 281 0.76 -20.02 2.15
CA ASN A 281 -0.44 -19.79 2.93
C ASN A 281 -1.66 -19.61 2.04
N GLU A 282 -2.84 -19.91 2.59
CA GLU A 282 -4.10 -19.78 1.88
C GLU A 282 -4.77 -18.44 2.19
N TYR A 283 -5.32 -17.81 1.15
CA TYR A 283 -6.15 -16.63 1.31
C TYR A 283 -7.47 -16.98 1.99
N ARG A 284 -7.84 -16.19 2.98
CA ARG A 284 -9.17 -16.26 3.60
C ARG A 284 -10.03 -15.13 3.06
N GLU A 285 -11.25 -15.46 2.67
CA GLU A 285 -12.23 -14.46 2.28
C GLU A 285 -12.82 -13.80 3.53
N LEU A 286 -12.80 -12.47 3.55
CA LEU A 286 -13.26 -11.62 4.63
C LEU A 286 -14.39 -10.73 4.12
N ARG A 287 -15.29 -10.35 5.02
CA ARG A 287 -16.33 -9.35 4.73
C ARG A 287 -16.04 -8.08 5.51
N VAL A 288 -16.01 -6.93 4.81
CA VAL A 288 -15.91 -5.63 5.45
C VAL A 288 -17.12 -5.41 6.36
N GLY A 289 -16.90 -5.02 7.60
CA GLY A 289 -17.97 -4.75 8.59
C GLY A 289 -18.41 -5.91 9.50
N SER A 290 -17.90 -7.13 9.30
CA SER A 290 -18.31 -8.29 10.12
C SER A 290 -17.17 -9.25 10.46
N PHE A 291 -16.01 -8.70 10.78
CA PHE A 291 -14.80 -9.50 10.88
C PHE A 291 -14.43 -9.90 12.30
N VAL A 292 -14.31 -11.22 12.55
CA VAL A 292 -13.63 -11.83 13.69
C VAL A 292 -12.65 -12.86 13.13
N TRP A 293 -11.36 -12.73 13.45
CA TRP A 293 -10.32 -13.74 13.17
C TRP A 293 -10.49 -14.96 14.06
#